data_725819fc5a689421145eeb53f60e3956
#
_entry.id   725819fc5a689421145eeb53f60e3956
#
_cell.length_a   1.000
_cell.length_b   1.000
_cell.length_c   1.000
_cell.angle_alpha   90.00
_cell.angle_beta   90.00
_cell.angle_gamma   90.00
#
_symmetry.space_group_name_H-M   'P 1'
#
loop_
_entity.id
_entity.type
_entity.pdbx_description
1 polymer ?
#
loop_
_entity_poly.entity_id
_entity_poly.type
_entity_poly.pdbx_seq_one_letter_code
_entity_poly.pdbx_strand_id
1 'polypeptide(L)'
;MTDGPDASAPPEDRYYRGVISRVYYGSESGTLVSEATGREYQFKYPFVEIIGPIPRIDGLREGMSVGFDLGWTSRGLRVSVIRVFD
;
A
#
# COMPACT_ATOMS: atom_id res chain seq x y z
N MET A 1 -5.40 14.98 -22.77
CA MET A 1 -5.45 14.33 -22.49
C MET A 1 -5.28 13.86 -22.17
N THR A 2 -5.05 13.62 -21.91
CA THR A 2 -4.92 12.93 -21.57
C THR A 2 -5.02 12.38 -21.21
N ASP A 3 -4.91 12.37 -21.18
CA ASP A 3 -5.14 11.61 -20.76
C ASP A 3 -4.91 11.01 -19.95
N GLY A 4 -5.44 11.36 -19.84
CA GLY A 4 -5.73 10.41 -18.82
C GLY A 4 -4.56 9.54 -18.53
N PRO A 5 -4.75 8.62 -17.57
CA PRO A 5 -3.58 7.83 -17.32
C PRO A 5 -3.10 7.31 -18.64
N ASP A 6 -1.95 7.65 -18.88
CA ASP A 6 -1.30 7.16 -20.04
C ASP A 6 -1.26 5.64 -19.95
N ALA A 7 -1.82 4.98 -20.93
CA ALA A 7 -1.86 3.53 -20.94
C ALA A 7 -0.45 2.95 -20.91
N SER A 8 0.53 3.71 -21.34
CA SER A 8 1.90 3.25 -21.33
C SER A 8 2.61 3.46 -20.00
N ALA A 9 1.96 4.12 -19.03
CA ALA A 9 2.60 4.35 -17.75
C ALA A 9 2.81 3.03 -17.01
N PRO A 10 3.94 2.86 -16.32
CA PRO A 10 4.14 1.66 -15.50
C PRO A 10 3.06 1.55 -14.43
N PRO A 11 2.68 0.32 -14.04
CA PRO A 11 1.64 0.15 -13.03
C PRO A 11 1.94 0.87 -11.72
N GLU A 12 3.18 0.98 -11.32
CA GLU A 12 3.52 1.63 -10.07
C GLU A 12 3.20 3.11 -10.09
N ASP A 13 3.06 3.74 -11.25
CA ASP A 13 2.70 5.15 -11.33
C ASP A 13 1.23 5.38 -10.98
N ARG A 14 0.45 4.33 -10.90
CA ARG A 14 -0.96 4.43 -10.57
C ARG A 14 -1.22 4.48 -9.07
N TYR A 15 -0.19 4.21 -8.29
CA TYR A 15 -0.33 4.12 -6.84
C TYR A 15 0.24 5.35 -6.18
N TYR A 16 -0.33 5.67 -5.02
CA TYR A 16 0.33 6.60 -4.12
C TYR A 16 1.61 5.96 -3.62
N ARG A 17 2.55 6.78 -3.23
CA ARG A 17 3.82 6.29 -2.68
C ARG A 17 3.81 6.43 -1.18
N GLY A 18 4.30 5.40 -0.51
CA GLY A 18 4.39 5.41 0.93
C GLY A 18 5.53 4.57 1.44
N VAL A 19 5.73 4.62 2.75
CA VAL A 19 6.74 3.84 3.44
C VAL A 19 6.07 3.06 4.55
N ILE A 20 6.37 1.78 4.65
CA ILE A 20 5.83 0.95 5.72
C ILE A 20 6.42 1.44 7.04
N SER A 21 5.57 1.87 7.96
CA SER A 21 6.03 2.39 9.25
C SER A 21 6.00 1.33 10.35
N ARG A 22 5.05 0.42 10.31
CA ARG A 22 4.95 -0.67 11.29
C ARG A 22 4.38 -1.91 10.64
N VAL A 23 4.86 -3.07 11.09
CA VAL A 23 4.27 -4.35 10.68
C VAL A 23 4.10 -5.19 11.94
N TYR A 24 2.90 -5.71 12.13
CA TYR A 24 2.55 -6.59 13.24
C TYR A 24 2.25 -7.95 12.64
N TYR A 25 3.26 -8.80 12.59
CA TYR A 25 3.16 -10.07 11.86
C TYR A 25 2.13 -11.01 12.49
N GLY A 26 2.03 -11.01 13.81
CA GLY A 26 1.09 -11.89 14.49
C GLY A 26 -0.36 -11.57 14.18
N SER A 27 -0.70 -10.30 14.07
CA SER A 27 -2.07 -9.89 13.73
C SER A 27 -2.24 -9.62 12.23
N GLU A 28 -1.19 -9.77 11.46
CA GLU A 28 -1.19 -9.58 10.00
C GLU A 28 -1.71 -8.19 9.64
N SER A 29 -1.16 -7.17 10.28
CA SER A 29 -1.60 -5.80 10.09
C SER A 29 -0.41 -4.86 10.17
N GLY A 30 -0.66 -3.58 9.95
CA GLY A 30 0.40 -2.59 10.05
C GLY A 30 -0.07 -1.22 9.67
N THR A 31 0.90 -0.33 9.49
CA THR A 31 0.67 1.04 9.06
C THR A 31 1.69 1.44 8.03
N LEU A 32 1.30 2.40 7.19
CA LEU A 32 2.23 3.04 6.27
C LEU A 32 2.00 4.54 6.29
N VAL A 33 2.99 5.28 5.86
CA VAL A 33 2.95 6.74 5.81
C VAL A 33 3.05 7.19 4.37
N SER A 34 2.12 8.04 3.95
CA SER A 34 2.14 8.61 2.61
C SER A 34 3.31 9.56 2.46
N GLU A 35 4.08 9.40 1.40
CA GLU A 35 5.20 10.31 1.13
C GLU A 35 4.71 11.71 0.79
N ALA A 36 3.57 11.80 0.12
CA ALA A 36 3.06 13.09 -0.33
C ALA A 36 2.50 13.93 0.81
N THR A 37 1.84 13.31 1.79
CA THR A 37 1.10 14.05 2.81
C THR A 37 1.60 13.83 4.21
N GLY A 38 2.38 12.78 4.45
CA GLY A 38 2.80 12.41 5.81
C GLY A 38 1.71 11.73 6.61
N ARG A 39 0.55 11.49 6.02
CA ARG A 39 -0.55 10.82 6.73
C ARG A 39 -0.23 9.34 6.90
N GLU A 40 -0.64 8.82 8.05
CA GLU A 40 -0.49 7.41 8.35
C GLU A 40 -1.80 6.69 8.10
N TYR A 41 -1.72 5.53 7.44
CA TYR A 41 -2.90 4.71 7.14
C TYR A 41 -2.66 3.30 7.64
N GLN A 42 -3.73 2.66 8.09
CA GLN A 42 -3.68 1.30 8.58
C GLN A 42 -4.02 0.31 7.48
N PHE A 43 -3.45 -0.87 7.60
CA PHE A 43 -3.81 -1.97 6.71
C PHE A 43 -3.93 -3.25 7.53
N LYS A 44 -4.72 -4.18 7.02
CA LYS A 44 -4.91 -5.48 7.66
C LYS A 44 -5.19 -6.51 6.59
N TYR A 45 -4.46 -7.60 6.68
CA TYR A 45 -4.66 -8.73 5.81
C TYR A 45 -5.82 -9.58 6.35
N PRO A 46 -6.70 -10.13 5.54
CA PRO A 46 -6.62 -10.17 4.07
C PRO A 46 -7.38 -9.05 3.37
N PHE A 47 -7.90 -8.06 4.10
CA PHE A 47 -8.58 -6.96 3.42
C PHE A 47 -7.63 -6.27 2.44
N VAL A 48 -6.39 -6.00 2.89
CA VAL A 48 -5.40 -5.40 2.00
C VAL A 48 -4.90 -6.48 1.04
N GLU A 49 -4.85 -6.14 -0.23
CA GLU A 49 -4.25 -7.00 -1.25
C GLU A 49 -2.79 -6.60 -1.40
N ILE A 50 -1.90 -7.56 -1.29
CA ILE A 50 -0.46 -7.30 -1.40
C ILE A 50 0.01 -7.89 -2.73
N ILE A 51 0.60 -7.03 -3.55
CA ILE A 51 1.09 -7.40 -4.88
C ILE A 51 2.61 -7.33 -4.83
N GLY A 52 3.26 -8.45 -5.09
CA GLY A 52 4.71 -8.52 -5.07
C GLY A 52 5.17 -9.96 -5.03
N PRO A 53 6.48 -10.18 -4.85
CA PRO A 53 7.03 -11.54 -4.84
C PRO A 53 6.47 -12.39 -3.71
N ILE A 54 6.18 -11.77 -2.56
CA ILE A 54 5.57 -12.45 -1.41
C ILE A 54 4.27 -11.70 -1.11
N PRO A 55 3.12 -12.19 -1.63
CA PRO A 55 1.86 -11.46 -1.52
C PRO A 55 1.17 -11.68 -0.16
N ARG A 56 1.92 -11.53 0.89
CA ARG A 56 1.45 -11.70 2.25
C ARG A 56 2.17 -10.72 3.14
N ILE A 57 1.67 -10.60 4.38
CA ILE A 57 2.28 -9.70 5.37
C ILE A 57 3.77 -10.03 5.57
N ASP A 58 4.14 -11.30 5.45
CA ASP A 58 5.54 -11.71 5.63
C ASP A 58 6.49 -11.04 4.65
N GLY A 59 5.97 -10.52 3.54
CA GLY A 59 6.79 -9.84 2.55
C GLY A 59 7.03 -8.38 2.85
N LEU A 60 6.46 -7.85 3.92
CA LEU A 60 6.59 -6.43 4.25
C LEU A 60 7.61 -6.23 5.35
N ARG A 61 8.31 -5.10 5.27
CA ARG A 61 9.31 -4.71 6.28
C ARG A 61 9.15 -3.24 6.59
N GLU A 62 9.41 -2.87 7.82
CA GLU A 62 9.44 -1.46 8.20
C GLU A 62 10.53 -0.74 7.42
N GLY A 63 10.19 0.45 6.94
CA GLY A 63 11.09 1.24 6.11
C GLY A 63 11.00 0.96 4.62
N MET A 64 10.23 -0.05 4.23
CA MET A 64 10.11 -0.43 2.83
C MET A 64 9.24 0.58 2.08
N SER A 65 9.72 1.01 0.91
CA SER A 65 8.94 1.88 0.01
C SER A 65 7.97 1.03 -0.79
N VAL A 66 6.72 1.49 -0.85
CA VAL A 66 5.67 0.74 -1.53
C VAL A 66 4.76 1.70 -2.28
N GLY A 67 4.02 1.16 -3.23
CA GLY A 67 2.85 1.83 -3.77
C GLY A 67 1.63 1.37 -2.99
N PHE A 68 0.61 2.22 -2.89
CA PHE A 68 -0.59 1.81 -2.17
C PHE A 68 -1.81 2.51 -2.74
N ASP A 69 -2.96 1.96 -2.42
CA ASP A 69 -4.24 2.56 -2.75
C ASP A 69 -5.15 2.44 -1.53
N LEU A 70 -6.21 3.20 -1.52
CA LEU A 70 -7.09 3.31 -0.36
C LEU A 70 -8.49 2.85 -0.71
N GLY A 71 -9.20 2.34 0.30
CA GLY A 71 -10.58 1.95 0.16
C GLY A 71 -11.34 2.21 1.44
N TRP A 72 -12.65 2.40 1.31
CA TRP A 72 -13.52 2.64 2.45
C TRP A 72 -13.97 1.32 3.05
N THR A 73 -13.91 1.25 4.37
CA THR A 73 -14.41 0.12 5.14
C THR A 73 -15.41 0.63 6.16
N SER A 74 -16.03 -0.28 6.87
CA SER A 74 -16.94 0.09 7.97
C SER A 74 -16.20 0.84 9.09
N ARG A 75 -14.88 0.74 9.12
CA ARG A 75 -14.06 1.41 10.13
C ARG A 75 -13.35 2.64 9.59
N GLY A 76 -13.75 3.09 8.39
CA GLY A 76 -13.16 4.26 7.77
C GLY A 76 -12.20 3.89 6.64
N LEU A 77 -11.37 4.84 6.31
CA LEU A 77 -10.46 4.71 5.18
C LEU A 77 -9.27 3.85 5.57
N ARG A 78 -9.02 2.83 4.77
CA ARG A 78 -7.91 1.88 5.00
C ARG A 78 -7.18 1.62 3.71
N VAL A 79 -5.95 1.14 3.82
CA VAL A 79 -5.19 0.73 2.65
C VAL A 79 -5.84 -0.51 2.05
N SER A 80 -6.17 -0.46 0.78
CA SER A 80 -6.79 -1.60 0.08
C SER A 80 -5.78 -2.40 -0.72
N VAL A 81 -4.70 -1.78 -1.19
CA VAL A 81 -3.67 -2.45 -1.98
C VAL A 81 -2.31 -1.94 -1.55
N ILE A 82 -1.36 -2.84 -1.42
CA ILE A 82 0.05 -2.51 -1.26
C ILE A 82 0.81 -3.17 -2.41
N ARG A 83 1.51 -2.37 -3.19
CA ARG A 83 2.37 -2.88 -4.25
C ARG A 83 3.81 -2.78 -3.81
N VAL A 84 4.46 -3.93 -3.72
CA VAL A 84 5.87 -3.98 -3.35
C VAL A 84 6.69 -3.86 -4.61
N PHE A 85 7.58 -2.89 -4.62
CA PHE A 85 8.55 -2.75 -5.71
C PHE A 85 9.84 -3.41 -5.27
N ASP A 86 10.43 -4.17 -6.14
CA ASP A 86 11.70 -4.75 -5.78
C ASP A 86 12.77 -4.54 -6.85
#